data_fcc1602018a2b3dba9ffc2c3154a74a0
#
_entry.id   fcc1602018a2b3dba9ffc2c3154a74a0
#
_cell.length_a   1.000
_cell.length_b   1.000
_cell.length_c   1.000
_cell.angle_alpha   90.00
_cell.angle_beta   90.00
_cell.angle_gamma   90.00
#
_symmetry.space_group_name_H-M   'P 1'
#
loop_
_entity.id
_entity.type
_entity.pdbx_description
1 polymer ?
#
loop_
_entity_poly.entity_id
_entity_poly.type
_entity_poly.pdbx_seq_one_letter_code
_entity_poly.pdbx_strand_id
1 'polypeptide(L)'
;MTTDSALVLLSGGLDSAVALWWAKKRWNTYALTFKYGELNSNEVRSARRLAKRAEVTQHFVVNVGFLKQISELKKRLTSQGHDVKLFPPTYVPGRNTIFFGIAAHFAEIYDVGHIVTGHIGRDPFPDSKPAYIRAMNNALSQASWLRKKHGIRIITPFARSTKEDVVRLALKLEVPLNLTWSCHRNGKRPCGNCQGCLDRSRALNMFGLAAKR
;
A
#
# COMPACT_ATOMS: atom_id res chain seq x y z
N MET A 1 1.46 -20.05 -22.73
CA MET A 1 0.99 -20.12 -21.33
C MET A 1 1.13 -18.73 -20.73
N THR A 2 0.04 -18.01 -20.51
CA THR A 2 0.09 -16.71 -19.82
C THR A 2 0.51 -16.99 -18.39
N THR A 3 1.73 -16.60 -18.02
CA THR A 3 2.18 -16.66 -16.62
C THR A 3 1.24 -15.75 -15.79
N ASP A 4 0.61 -16.33 -14.79
CA ASP A 4 -0.29 -15.58 -13.91
C ASP A 4 0.47 -14.43 -13.27
N SER A 5 -0.10 -13.22 -13.25
CA SER A 5 0.58 -11.98 -12.90
C SER A 5 -0.13 -11.23 -11.79
N ALA A 6 0.63 -10.48 -10.98
CA ALA A 6 0.12 -9.64 -9.92
C ALA A 6 0.65 -8.20 -9.99
N LEU A 7 -0.23 -7.22 -9.79
CA LEU A 7 0.09 -5.81 -9.61
C LEU A 7 0.10 -5.48 -8.12
N VAL A 8 1.26 -5.16 -7.57
CA VAL A 8 1.42 -4.85 -6.15
C VAL A 8 1.31 -3.34 -5.92
N LEU A 9 0.42 -2.90 -5.03
CA LEU A 9 0.37 -1.52 -4.56
C LEU A 9 1.56 -1.27 -3.64
N LEU A 10 2.62 -0.69 -4.19
CA LEU A 10 3.91 -0.51 -3.52
C LEU A 10 4.08 0.93 -3.03
N SER A 11 3.80 1.17 -1.76
CA SER A 11 3.99 2.50 -1.14
C SER A 11 5.45 2.81 -0.77
N GLY A 12 6.31 1.81 -0.71
CA GLY A 12 7.67 1.93 -0.18
C GLY A 12 7.76 1.69 1.34
N GLY A 13 6.64 1.54 2.03
CA GLY A 13 6.56 1.13 3.43
C GLY A 13 6.82 -0.36 3.63
N LEU A 14 7.01 -0.75 4.91
CA LEU A 14 7.34 -2.12 5.29
C LEU A 14 6.29 -3.12 4.79
N ASP A 15 5.00 -2.86 5.04
CA ASP A 15 3.94 -3.83 4.72
C ASP A 15 3.79 -4.06 3.22
N SER A 16 3.87 -2.99 2.43
CA SER A 16 3.83 -3.08 0.96
C SER A 16 5.07 -3.77 0.37
N ALA A 17 6.23 -3.60 1.01
CA ALA A 17 7.44 -4.34 0.64
C ALA A 17 7.28 -5.84 0.89
N VAL A 18 6.74 -6.23 2.05
CA VAL A 18 6.47 -7.64 2.36
C VAL A 18 5.42 -8.22 1.39
N ALA A 19 4.40 -7.43 1.05
CA ALA A 19 3.40 -7.84 0.04
C ALA A 19 4.03 -8.10 -1.33
N LEU A 20 5.03 -7.29 -1.73
CA LEU A 20 5.76 -7.48 -2.98
C LEU A 20 6.56 -8.80 -2.98
N TRP A 21 7.34 -9.07 -1.92
CA TRP A 21 8.09 -10.32 -1.80
C TRP A 21 7.19 -11.54 -1.68
N TRP A 22 6.05 -11.39 -0.99
CA TRP A 22 5.03 -12.44 -0.91
C TRP A 22 4.40 -12.75 -2.28
N ALA A 23 4.09 -11.72 -3.06
CA ALA A 23 3.54 -11.85 -4.41
C ALA A 23 4.55 -12.46 -5.39
N LYS A 24 5.82 -12.02 -5.34
CA LYS A 24 6.91 -12.52 -6.19
C LYS A 24 7.13 -14.04 -6.08
N LYS A 25 6.80 -14.65 -4.93
CA LYS A 25 6.87 -16.12 -4.76
C LYS A 25 5.77 -16.89 -5.52
N ARG A 26 4.76 -16.18 -6.10
CA ARG A 26 3.54 -16.78 -6.66
C ARG A 26 3.30 -16.40 -8.10
N TRP A 27 3.67 -15.18 -8.48
CA TRP A 27 3.33 -14.57 -9.76
C TRP A 27 4.46 -13.75 -10.33
N ASN A 28 4.41 -13.52 -11.63
CA ASN A 28 5.11 -12.40 -12.23
C ASN A 28 4.57 -11.11 -11.63
N THR A 29 5.45 -10.22 -11.18
CA THR A 29 5.03 -9.03 -10.43
C THR A 29 5.25 -7.75 -11.21
N TYR A 30 4.22 -6.91 -11.21
CA TYR A 30 4.24 -5.50 -11.52
C TYR A 30 4.11 -4.71 -10.23
N ALA A 31 4.59 -3.47 -10.19
CA ALA A 31 4.41 -2.59 -9.04
C ALA A 31 3.73 -1.29 -9.46
N LEU A 32 2.84 -0.78 -8.60
CA LEU A 32 2.17 0.51 -8.77
C LEU A 32 2.36 1.35 -7.51
N THR A 33 2.92 2.55 -7.68
CA THR A 33 3.15 3.52 -6.62
C THR A 33 2.36 4.79 -6.89
N PHE A 34 1.72 5.32 -5.85
CA PHE A 34 0.99 6.59 -5.92
C PHE A 34 1.84 7.72 -5.34
N LYS A 35 1.95 8.82 -6.10
CA LYS A 35 2.67 10.02 -5.69
C LYS A 35 1.67 11.13 -5.32
N TYR A 36 1.72 11.62 -4.08
CA TYR A 36 0.87 12.69 -3.55
C TYR A 36 1.53 14.08 -3.61
N GLY A 37 2.29 14.37 -4.61
CA GLY A 37 3.12 15.56 -4.67
C GLY A 37 4.46 15.35 -3.95
N GLU A 38 4.91 16.32 -3.14
CA GLU A 38 6.22 16.26 -2.47
C GLU A 38 6.19 15.52 -1.12
N LEU A 39 5.01 15.41 -0.49
CA LEU A 39 4.86 14.88 0.87
C LEU A 39 5.33 13.43 1.04
N ASN A 40 5.32 12.64 -0.02
CA ASN A 40 5.75 11.24 0.02
C ASN A 40 6.95 10.92 -0.89
N SER A 41 7.81 11.90 -1.15
CA SER A 41 8.97 11.70 -2.06
C SER A 41 9.93 10.61 -1.56
N ASN A 42 10.13 10.47 -0.24
CA ASN A 42 10.95 9.40 0.34
C ASN A 42 10.29 8.02 0.19
N GLU A 43 8.96 7.92 0.32
CA GLU A 43 8.21 6.69 0.08
C GLU A 43 8.34 6.26 -1.38
N VAL A 44 8.15 7.18 -2.32
CA VAL A 44 8.31 6.90 -3.77
C VAL A 44 9.74 6.47 -4.10
N ARG A 45 10.75 7.12 -3.50
CA ARG A 45 12.16 6.73 -3.68
C ARG A 45 12.41 5.32 -3.14
N SER A 46 11.86 5.00 -1.97
CA SER A 46 11.90 3.68 -1.36
C SER A 46 11.23 2.63 -2.27
N ALA A 47 10.02 2.93 -2.75
CA ALA A 47 9.29 2.05 -3.67
C ALA A 47 10.09 1.74 -4.94
N ARG A 48 10.74 2.74 -5.56
CA ARG A 48 11.61 2.52 -6.73
C ARG A 48 12.79 1.59 -6.43
N ARG A 49 13.43 1.76 -5.27
CA ARG A 49 14.55 0.90 -4.85
C ARG A 49 14.09 -0.54 -4.59
N LEU A 50 12.93 -0.70 -3.95
CA LEU A 50 12.32 -2.01 -3.68
C LEU A 50 11.90 -2.70 -4.97
N ALA A 51 11.23 -2.00 -5.88
CA ALA A 51 10.83 -2.53 -7.19
C ALA A 51 12.04 -3.00 -8.01
N LYS A 52 13.12 -2.19 -8.05
CA LYS A 52 14.38 -2.58 -8.69
C LYS A 52 15.00 -3.81 -8.03
N ARG A 53 15.05 -3.87 -6.69
CA ARG A 53 15.63 -5.00 -5.94
C ARG A 53 14.81 -6.29 -6.07
N ALA A 54 13.50 -6.15 -6.20
CA ALA A 54 12.60 -7.27 -6.45
C ALA A 54 12.58 -7.70 -7.93
N GLU A 55 13.17 -6.94 -8.83
CA GLU A 55 13.19 -7.20 -10.27
C GLU A 55 11.78 -7.37 -10.83
N VAL A 56 10.87 -6.43 -10.46
CA VAL A 56 9.51 -6.46 -11.01
C VAL A 56 9.54 -6.24 -12.53
N THR A 57 8.59 -6.84 -13.24
CA THR A 57 8.46 -6.72 -14.70
C THR A 57 8.38 -5.25 -15.12
N GLN A 58 7.57 -4.46 -14.40
CA GLN A 58 7.47 -3.01 -14.61
C GLN A 58 7.00 -2.31 -13.35
N HIS A 59 7.49 -1.06 -13.12
CA HIS A 59 7.07 -0.22 -12.00
C HIS A 59 6.43 1.06 -12.52
N PHE A 60 5.16 1.25 -12.21
CA PHE A 60 4.38 2.43 -12.54
C PHE A 60 4.37 3.41 -11.36
N VAL A 61 4.47 4.70 -11.65
CA VAL A 61 4.31 5.77 -10.65
C VAL A 61 3.26 6.75 -11.14
N VAL A 62 2.12 6.77 -10.46
CA VAL A 62 0.97 7.62 -10.82
C VAL A 62 0.86 8.81 -9.88
N ASN A 63 0.72 10.01 -10.44
CA ASN A 63 0.52 11.22 -9.66
C ASN A 63 -0.97 11.35 -9.27
N VAL A 64 -1.23 11.39 -7.98
CA VAL A 64 -2.54 11.56 -7.37
C VAL A 64 -2.57 12.79 -6.43
N GLY A 65 -1.82 13.83 -6.78
CA GLY A 65 -1.66 15.05 -5.98
C GLY A 65 -2.96 15.83 -5.73
N PHE A 66 -4.05 15.49 -6.41
CA PHE A 66 -5.39 16.02 -6.14
C PHE A 66 -6.01 15.46 -4.85
N LEU A 67 -5.55 14.30 -4.37
CA LEU A 67 -6.02 13.72 -3.12
C LEU A 67 -5.50 14.53 -1.93
N LYS A 68 -6.42 14.93 -1.05
CA LYS A 68 -6.10 15.71 0.14
C LYS A 68 -6.40 14.95 1.41
N GLN A 69 -5.51 15.09 2.40
CA GLN A 69 -5.73 14.54 3.73
C GLN A 69 -6.83 15.33 4.47
N ILE A 70 -7.48 14.67 5.43
CA ILE A 70 -8.52 15.29 6.25
C ILE A 70 -7.98 16.54 6.98
N SER A 71 -6.70 16.53 7.38
CA SER A 71 -6.04 17.67 8.03
C SER A 71 -5.98 18.91 7.13
N GLU A 72 -5.83 18.73 5.82
CA GLU A 72 -5.82 19.83 4.83
C GLU A 72 -7.23 20.33 4.53
N LEU A 73 -8.23 19.45 4.66
CA LEU A 73 -9.64 19.77 4.43
C LEU A 73 -10.38 20.24 5.68
N LYS A 74 -9.72 20.27 6.84
CA LYS A 74 -10.31 20.53 8.15
C LYS A 74 -11.26 21.74 8.17
N LYS A 75 -10.81 22.90 7.68
CA LYS A 75 -11.62 24.14 7.72
C LYS A 75 -12.95 23.96 6.99
N ARG A 76 -12.94 23.39 5.79
CA ARG A 76 -14.12 23.15 4.97
C ARG A 76 -15.05 22.11 5.61
N LEU A 77 -14.49 20.99 6.07
CA LEU A 77 -15.28 19.91 6.66
C LEU A 77 -15.92 20.33 7.98
N THR A 78 -15.22 21.11 8.81
CA THR A 78 -15.80 21.66 10.05
C THR A 78 -16.94 22.64 9.75
N SER A 79 -16.82 23.48 8.72
CA SER A 79 -17.92 24.38 8.32
C SER A 79 -19.14 23.64 7.76
N GLN A 80 -18.98 22.40 7.33
CA GLN A 80 -20.04 21.50 6.89
C GLN A 80 -20.60 20.62 8.03
N GLY A 81 -20.20 20.85 9.28
CA GLY A 81 -20.70 20.13 10.46
C GLY A 81 -19.97 18.80 10.75
N HIS A 82 -18.87 18.48 10.05
CA HIS A 82 -18.10 17.27 10.34
C HIS A 82 -17.14 17.48 11.51
N ASP A 83 -17.15 16.58 12.49
CA ASP A 83 -16.13 16.57 13.53
C ASP A 83 -14.85 15.87 13.03
N VAL A 84 -13.94 16.68 12.49
CA VAL A 84 -12.67 16.19 11.94
C VAL A 84 -11.70 15.65 12.99
N LYS A 85 -11.96 15.85 14.29
CA LYS A 85 -11.12 15.28 15.36
C LYS A 85 -11.30 13.77 15.49
N LEU A 86 -12.40 13.23 14.99
CA LEU A 86 -12.69 11.79 15.00
C LEU A 86 -11.87 11.02 13.97
N PHE A 87 -11.21 11.69 13.03
CA PHE A 87 -10.46 11.04 11.95
C PHE A 87 -8.96 11.10 12.18
N PRO A 88 -8.21 10.03 11.84
CA PRO A 88 -6.75 10.11 11.82
C PRO A 88 -6.27 11.27 10.92
N PRO A 89 -5.26 12.05 11.32
CA PRO A 89 -4.76 13.19 10.52
C PRO A 89 -4.34 12.82 9.10
N THR A 90 -3.91 11.58 8.90
CA THR A 90 -3.48 11.02 7.61
C THR A 90 -4.62 10.40 6.79
N TYR A 91 -5.86 10.51 7.27
CA TYR A 91 -7.00 10.00 6.53
C TYR A 91 -7.22 10.81 5.25
N VAL A 92 -7.40 10.12 4.15
CA VAL A 92 -7.75 10.66 2.83
C VAL A 92 -9.08 10.04 2.41
N PRO A 93 -10.16 10.83 2.27
CA PRO A 93 -11.47 10.30 1.90
C PRO A 93 -11.44 9.51 0.60
N GLY A 94 -11.96 8.28 0.62
CA GLY A 94 -12.09 7.41 -0.56
C GLY A 94 -10.76 6.97 -1.19
N ARG A 95 -9.65 7.11 -0.50
CA ARG A 95 -8.31 6.86 -1.05
C ARG A 95 -8.17 5.48 -1.68
N ASN A 96 -8.54 4.44 -0.94
CA ASN A 96 -8.37 3.08 -1.43
C ASN A 96 -9.32 2.76 -2.59
N THR A 97 -10.51 3.36 -2.63
CA THR A 97 -11.42 3.27 -3.79
C THR A 97 -10.74 3.77 -5.07
N ILE A 98 -10.13 4.96 -4.99
CA ILE A 98 -9.41 5.56 -6.12
C ILE A 98 -8.21 4.69 -6.51
N PHE A 99 -7.45 4.22 -5.53
CA PHE A 99 -6.29 3.36 -5.78
C PHE A 99 -6.66 2.05 -6.46
N PHE A 100 -7.73 1.40 -6.03
CA PHE A 100 -8.20 0.17 -6.63
C PHE A 100 -8.75 0.39 -8.04
N GLY A 101 -9.43 1.52 -8.29
CA GLY A 101 -9.89 1.90 -9.64
C GLY A 101 -8.71 2.10 -10.60
N ILE A 102 -7.70 2.87 -10.20
CA ILE A 102 -6.49 3.07 -10.99
C ILE A 102 -5.73 1.74 -11.18
N ALA A 103 -5.61 0.94 -10.12
CA ALA A 103 -4.93 -0.36 -10.22
C ALA A 103 -5.66 -1.33 -11.15
N ALA A 104 -6.99 -1.32 -11.16
CA ALA A 104 -7.79 -2.13 -12.07
C ALA A 104 -7.56 -1.73 -13.54
N HIS A 105 -7.45 -0.42 -13.83
CA HIS A 105 -7.10 0.04 -15.17
C HIS A 105 -5.75 -0.52 -15.64
N PHE A 106 -4.70 -0.44 -14.80
CA PHE A 106 -3.41 -1.04 -15.13
C PHE A 106 -3.49 -2.57 -15.24
N ALA A 107 -4.22 -3.20 -14.33
CA ALA A 107 -4.39 -4.65 -14.32
C ALA A 107 -5.05 -5.15 -15.62
N GLU A 108 -6.02 -4.41 -16.14
CA GLU A 108 -6.68 -4.75 -17.40
C GLU A 108 -5.76 -4.56 -18.61
N ILE A 109 -5.02 -3.44 -18.70
CA ILE A 109 -4.10 -3.13 -19.81
C ILE A 109 -2.96 -4.16 -19.88
N TYR A 110 -2.44 -4.59 -18.75
CA TYR A 110 -1.29 -5.50 -18.68
C TYR A 110 -1.67 -6.96 -18.45
N ASP A 111 -2.95 -7.30 -18.59
CA ASP A 111 -3.50 -8.64 -18.39
C ASP A 111 -3.13 -9.26 -17.02
N VAL A 112 -3.24 -8.47 -15.96
CA VAL A 112 -2.92 -8.86 -14.59
C VAL A 112 -4.19 -9.28 -13.85
N GLY A 113 -4.23 -10.50 -13.30
CA GLY A 113 -5.40 -11.02 -12.58
C GLY A 113 -5.50 -10.60 -11.12
N HIS A 114 -4.39 -10.19 -10.52
CA HIS A 114 -4.32 -9.97 -9.08
C HIS A 114 -3.78 -8.59 -8.73
N ILE A 115 -4.53 -7.83 -7.92
CA ILE A 115 -4.05 -6.59 -7.28
C ILE A 115 -3.71 -6.94 -5.84
N VAL A 116 -2.43 -6.88 -5.47
CA VAL A 116 -1.98 -7.23 -4.12
C VAL A 116 -1.69 -5.96 -3.32
N THR A 117 -2.19 -5.91 -2.09
CA THR A 117 -2.00 -4.77 -1.18
C THR A 117 -1.55 -5.22 0.21
N GLY A 118 -0.71 -4.41 0.86
CA GLY A 118 -0.15 -4.67 2.18
C GLY A 118 -1.03 -4.25 3.36
N HIS A 119 -2.37 -4.14 3.19
CA HIS A 119 -3.27 -3.84 4.31
C HIS A 119 -3.18 -4.90 5.40
N ILE A 120 -3.08 -4.46 6.66
CA ILE A 120 -3.07 -5.31 7.84
C ILE A 120 -4.40 -5.24 8.60
N GLY A 121 -4.70 -6.25 9.42
CA GLY A 121 -6.02 -6.39 10.06
C GLY A 121 -6.46 -5.24 10.97
N ARG A 122 -5.51 -4.45 11.50
CA ARG A 122 -5.78 -3.31 12.40
C ARG A 122 -5.94 -1.96 11.69
N ASP A 123 -5.90 -1.93 10.37
CA ASP A 123 -6.11 -0.69 9.62
C ASP A 123 -7.47 -0.06 9.96
N PRO A 124 -7.53 1.19 10.47
CA PRO A 124 -8.78 1.78 10.96
C PRO A 124 -9.72 2.24 9.86
N PHE A 125 -9.25 2.32 8.61
CA PHE A 125 -10.03 2.94 7.52
C PHE A 125 -11.14 2.02 7.01
N PRO A 126 -12.36 2.54 6.79
CA PRO A 126 -13.50 1.75 6.29
C PRO A 126 -13.20 1.04 4.97
N ASP A 127 -12.48 1.72 4.06
CA ASP A 127 -12.12 1.25 2.72
C ASP A 127 -10.91 0.27 2.69
N SER A 128 -10.47 -0.20 3.87
CA SER A 128 -9.50 -1.29 4.04
C SER A 128 -10.12 -2.56 4.63
N LYS A 129 -11.39 -2.50 5.05
CA LYS A 129 -12.06 -3.61 5.73
C LYS A 129 -12.41 -4.76 4.76
N PRO A 130 -12.44 -6.02 5.25
CA PRO A 130 -12.74 -7.19 4.41
C PRO A 130 -14.08 -7.09 3.67
N ALA A 131 -15.11 -6.49 4.30
CA ALA A 131 -16.41 -6.30 3.65
C ALA A 131 -16.31 -5.37 2.44
N TYR A 132 -15.58 -4.25 2.58
CA TYR A 132 -15.33 -3.32 1.50
C TYR A 132 -14.53 -3.98 0.36
N ILE A 133 -13.47 -4.73 0.68
CA ILE A 133 -12.66 -5.44 -0.33
C ILE A 133 -13.52 -6.46 -1.11
N ARG A 134 -14.45 -7.17 -0.45
CA ARG A 134 -15.39 -8.07 -1.15
C ARG A 134 -16.30 -7.31 -2.11
N ALA A 135 -16.88 -6.18 -1.67
CA ALA A 135 -17.73 -5.34 -2.52
C ALA A 135 -16.96 -4.79 -3.74
N MET A 136 -15.73 -4.33 -3.51
CA MET A 136 -14.86 -3.84 -4.58
C MET A 136 -14.49 -4.97 -5.57
N ASN A 137 -14.20 -6.17 -5.09
CA ASN A 137 -13.95 -7.32 -5.94
C ASN A 137 -15.16 -7.66 -6.84
N ASN A 138 -16.37 -7.58 -6.28
CA ASN A 138 -17.59 -7.77 -7.08
C ASN A 138 -17.74 -6.68 -8.15
N ALA A 139 -17.51 -5.42 -7.80
CA ALA A 139 -17.56 -4.31 -8.76
C ALA A 139 -16.53 -4.48 -9.88
N LEU A 140 -15.28 -4.80 -9.54
CA LEU A 140 -14.20 -4.98 -10.52
C LEU A 140 -14.45 -6.19 -11.44
N SER A 141 -15.03 -7.27 -10.93
CA SER A 141 -15.37 -8.44 -11.76
C SER A 141 -16.41 -8.14 -12.84
N GLN A 142 -17.29 -7.16 -12.59
CA GLN A 142 -18.31 -6.71 -13.53
C GLN A 142 -17.79 -5.63 -14.49
N ALA A 143 -16.84 -4.81 -14.04
CA ALA A 143 -16.31 -3.69 -14.81
C ALA A 143 -15.27 -4.08 -15.85
N SER A 144 -14.58 -5.22 -15.67
CA SER A 144 -13.50 -5.64 -16.57
C SER A 144 -14.06 -6.20 -17.88
N TRP A 145 -13.62 -5.64 -19.00
CA TRP A 145 -13.97 -6.10 -20.34
C TRP A 145 -13.04 -7.21 -20.83
N LEU A 146 -11.73 -7.01 -20.68
CA LEU A 146 -10.71 -7.93 -21.19
C LEU A 146 -10.59 -9.20 -20.35
N ARG A 147 -10.90 -9.11 -19.06
CA ARG A 147 -10.82 -10.24 -18.12
C ARG A 147 -12.19 -10.83 -17.74
N LYS A 148 -13.16 -10.79 -18.63
CA LYS A 148 -14.51 -11.32 -18.40
C LYS A 148 -14.53 -12.75 -17.83
N LYS A 149 -13.59 -13.61 -18.25
CA LYS A 149 -13.54 -15.01 -17.85
C LYS A 149 -12.94 -15.23 -16.45
N HIS A 150 -11.95 -14.44 -16.04
CA HIS A 150 -11.20 -14.66 -14.78
C HIS A 150 -11.33 -13.51 -13.79
N GLY A 151 -11.79 -12.34 -14.24
CA GLY A 151 -11.91 -11.12 -13.43
C GLY A 151 -10.57 -10.56 -12.95
N ILE A 152 -10.65 -9.44 -12.22
CA ILE A 152 -9.53 -8.85 -11.47
C ILE A 152 -9.87 -9.01 -10.00
N ARG A 153 -8.91 -9.46 -9.18
CA ARG A 153 -9.10 -9.66 -7.73
C ARG A 153 -8.12 -8.88 -6.90
N ILE A 154 -8.62 -8.15 -5.92
CA ILE A 154 -7.83 -7.54 -4.85
C ILE A 154 -7.54 -8.62 -3.81
N ILE A 155 -6.26 -8.80 -3.49
CA ILE A 155 -5.75 -9.74 -2.51
C ILE A 155 -5.11 -8.96 -1.36
N THR A 156 -5.56 -9.25 -0.14
CA THR A 156 -5.07 -8.64 1.11
C THR A 156 -4.45 -9.73 1.98
N PRO A 157 -3.20 -10.17 1.71
CA PRO A 157 -2.62 -11.35 2.35
C PRO A 157 -2.48 -11.19 3.88
N PHE A 158 -2.44 -9.95 4.37
CA PHE A 158 -2.22 -9.63 5.78
C PHE A 158 -3.47 -9.11 6.50
N ALA A 159 -4.66 -9.27 5.92
CA ALA A 159 -5.92 -8.75 6.49
C ALA A 159 -6.23 -9.28 7.90
N ARG A 160 -5.63 -10.40 8.32
CA ARG A 160 -5.77 -10.98 9.65
C ARG A 160 -4.46 -10.98 10.46
N SER A 161 -3.40 -10.40 9.91
CA SER A 161 -2.06 -10.40 10.51
C SER A 161 -1.86 -9.19 11.43
N THR A 162 -1.01 -9.37 12.43
CA THR A 162 -0.45 -8.28 13.22
C THR A 162 0.77 -7.68 12.52
N LYS A 163 1.28 -6.56 13.04
CA LYS A 163 2.51 -5.95 12.51
C LYS A 163 3.72 -6.87 12.73
N GLU A 164 3.72 -7.58 13.85
CA GLU A 164 4.74 -8.56 14.23
C GLU A 164 4.76 -9.74 13.26
N ASP A 165 3.58 -10.24 12.86
CA ASP A 165 3.48 -11.33 11.87
C ASP A 165 4.06 -10.91 10.52
N VAL A 166 3.80 -9.65 10.12
CA VAL A 166 4.34 -9.10 8.88
C VAL A 166 5.88 -8.98 8.96
N VAL A 167 6.44 -8.55 10.10
CA VAL A 167 7.90 -8.51 10.29
C VAL A 167 8.51 -9.92 10.28
N ARG A 168 7.88 -10.87 10.96
CA ARG A 168 8.32 -12.28 10.93
C ARG A 168 8.36 -12.82 9.48
N LEU A 169 7.32 -12.52 8.71
CA LEU A 169 7.27 -12.90 7.30
C LEU A 169 8.34 -12.15 6.47
N ALA A 170 8.60 -10.87 6.76
CA ALA A 170 9.65 -10.10 6.11
C ALA A 170 11.02 -10.77 6.26
N LEU A 171 11.33 -11.25 7.46
CA LEU A 171 12.58 -11.97 7.74
C LEU A 171 12.65 -13.29 6.97
N LYS A 172 11.57 -14.07 6.99
CA LYS A 172 11.47 -15.35 6.27
C LYS A 172 11.62 -15.17 4.74
N LEU A 173 11.13 -14.06 4.20
CA LEU A 173 11.19 -13.75 2.78
C LEU A 173 12.44 -12.94 2.40
N GLU A 174 13.32 -12.65 3.34
CA GLU A 174 14.56 -11.85 3.14
C GLU A 174 14.27 -10.47 2.53
N VAL A 175 13.17 -9.85 2.97
CA VAL A 175 12.81 -8.50 2.50
C VAL A 175 13.88 -7.49 2.93
N PRO A 176 14.43 -6.67 2.03
CA PRO A 176 15.45 -5.68 2.39
C PRO A 176 14.85 -4.51 3.18
N LEU A 177 14.60 -4.72 4.48
CA LEU A 177 13.95 -3.78 5.38
C LEU A 177 14.65 -2.41 5.45
N ASN A 178 15.95 -2.37 5.20
CA ASN A 178 16.73 -1.14 5.12
C ASN A 178 16.37 -0.25 3.91
N LEU A 179 15.70 -0.79 2.90
CA LEU A 179 15.19 -0.04 1.75
C LEU A 179 13.79 0.54 2.00
N THR A 180 13.09 0.13 3.06
CA THR A 180 11.72 0.57 3.34
C THR A 180 11.70 1.90 4.09
N TRP A 181 10.64 2.70 3.88
CA TRP A 181 10.42 3.99 4.53
C TRP A 181 9.06 4.00 5.25
N SER A 182 9.05 4.36 6.52
CA SER A 182 7.83 4.40 7.34
C SER A 182 7.56 5.78 7.96
N CYS A 183 8.49 6.71 7.84
CA CYS A 183 8.34 8.05 8.42
C CYS A 183 7.34 8.89 7.61
N HIS A 184 6.37 9.49 8.30
CA HIS A 184 5.39 10.39 7.68
C HIS A 184 5.95 11.78 7.34
N ARG A 185 7.19 12.07 7.74
CA ARG A 185 7.86 13.34 7.45
C ARG A 185 8.84 13.17 6.30
N ASN A 186 8.94 14.21 5.48
CA ASN A 186 9.81 14.21 4.31
C ASN A 186 11.24 14.72 4.62
N GLY A 187 11.86 14.19 5.69
CA GLY A 187 13.22 14.52 6.08
C GLY A 187 14.28 13.65 5.39
N LYS A 188 15.55 14.03 5.48
CA LYS A 188 16.67 13.21 5.00
C LYS A 188 16.81 11.87 5.76
N ARG A 189 16.37 11.86 7.03
CA ARG A 189 16.34 10.68 7.92
C ARG A 189 14.97 10.54 8.56
N PRO A 190 14.55 9.33 8.97
CA PRO A 190 13.33 9.13 9.75
C PRO A 190 13.36 9.97 11.03
N CYS A 191 12.22 10.61 11.38
CA CYS A 191 12.16 11.53 12.53
C CYS A 191 12.17 10.81 13.90
N GLY A 192 11.90 9.51 13.95
CA GLY A 192 11.87 8.68 15.15
C GLY A 192 10.64 8.83 16.04
N ASN A 193 9.82 9.88 15.88
CA ASN A 193 8.73 10.23 16.79
C ASN A 193 7.32 10.33 16.16
N CYS A 194 7.15 10.14 14.86
CA CYS A 194 5.82 9.99 14.25
C CYS A 194 5.30 8.57 14.41
N GLN A 195 3.99 8.38 14.25
CA GLN A 195 3.35 7.07 14.41
C GLN A 195 4.03 6.00 13.56
N GLY A 196 4.31 6.27 12.28
CA GLY A 196 4.98 5.30 11.41
C GLY A 196 6.40 4.91 11.87
N CYS A 197 7.16 5.83 12.48
CA CYS A 197 8.46 5.52 13.08
C CYS A 197 8.32 4.67 14.33
N LEU A 198 7.36 5.00 15.21
CA LEU A 198 7.12 4.28 16.46
C LEU A 198 6.64 2.85 16.19
N ASP A 199 5.69 2.67 15.29
CA ASP A 199 5.16 1.34 14.93
C ASP A 199 6.24 0.46 14.30
N ARG A 200 7.04 1.04 13.41
CA ARG A 200 8.21 0.35 12.85
C ARG A 200 9.20 -0.07 13.92
N SER A 201 9.56 0.85 14.82
CA SER A 201 10.53 0.57 15.88
C SER A 201 10.06 -0.54 16.81
N ARG A 202 8.81 -0.47 17.27
CA ARG A 202 8.20 -1.52 18.11
C ARG A 202 8.27 -2.89 17.44
N ALA A 203 7.82 -2.96 16.18
CA ALA A 203 7.77 -4.23 15.46
C ALA A 203 9.17 -4.83 15.21
N LEU A 204 10.17 -4.01 14.88
CA LEU A 204 11.54 -4.47 14.64
C LEU A 204 12.26 -4.86 15.94
N ASN A 205 12.04 -4.12 17.02
CA ASN A 205 12.69 -4.39 18.31
C ASN A 205 12.31 -5.77 18.88
N MET A 206 11.09 -6.26 18.61
CA MET A 206 10.65 -7.60 19.02
C MET A 206 11.50 -8.73 18.39
N PHE A 207 12.22 -8.45 17.32
CA PHE A 207 13.11 -9.39 16.63
C PHE A 207 14.59 -9.03 16.78
N GLY A 208 14.94 -8.18 17.75
CA GLY A 208 16.32 -7.72 17.96
C GLY A 208 16.87 -6.84 16.84
N LEU A 209 16.02 -6.38 15.94
CA LEU A 209 16.38 -5.52 14.83
C LEU A 209 16.24 -4.05 15.23
N ALA A 210 17.33 -3.42 15.63
CA ALA A 210 17.32 -1.98 15.88
C ALA A 210 16.87 -1.24 14.61
N ALA A 211 15.85 -0.38 14.73
CA ALA A 211 15.52 0.55 13.66
C ALA A 211 16.74 1.47 13.47
N LYS A 212 17.55 1.23 12.43
CA LYS A 212 18.67 2.11 12.11
C LYS A 212 18.14 3.53 11.91
N ARG A 213 18.57 4.44 12.77
CA ARG A 213 18.27 5.88 12.75
C ARG A 213 18.87 6.56 11.54
#